data_066fabab759a54004914d433cdbde651
#
_entry.id   066fabab759a54004914d433cdbde651
#
_cell.length_a   1.000
_cell.length_b   1.000
_cell.length_c   1.000
_cell.angle_alpha   90.00
_cell.angle_beta   90.00
_cell.angle_gamma   90.00
#
_symmetry.space_group_name_H-M   'P 1'
#
loop_
_entity.id
_entity.type
_entity.pdbx_description
1 polymer ?
#
loop_
_entity_poly.entity_id
_entity_poly.type
_entity_poly.pdbx_seq_one_letter_code
_entity_poly.pdbx_strand_id
1 'polypeptide(L)'
;MNGKVVSLNVGEPRLVTYRGMSFRTGIFKEPVDQPLTLKKLNFAGDGQADLSAHGGIDKAVYCYPCEHYDFWRREIGRADLPMGQFGENVTTAGLLENELRIGDILRMGTAVVQVSEPRIPCYKLVMRMDAGSDFSVRFLAANRTGFYCRVLEEGVVKRSDAITLISSDISSPTVREVIAATQFADRDPVALRRVVRARDISAKWRSRVRRMIDAEVRRRIEATSPPTAAMRVEKIMTETNDIVSIWLRPDAGTRMFDSLPGQYLTIVWPDGFKSTYSLSALSPAQRCRITVKLVRNGQDALGRSSARIAALKAGDVLTVERPRGNFHPDLDDDTPLVLAGAGIGVTPIMSMIDHATRSGRCDVFAAFGMRRPGEHPLASELAGFLAERQRLKAVLAYSLLNGVPPLPGLPAPKHGRLAAADLLPHATVPLAEVFLCGPGEFIRQMHDGLVEAGVNPLRIRYEAFGPSTLLPARAVPGDPQAAFKVAFTRSQMNVVWTPASGTLLNLAEAAGVSPVFGCRAGSCGLCRIAISEGDVSYVEPIDEPEAGYVLPCCTIPQSDCRLDL
;
A
#
# COMPACT_ATOMS: atom_id res chain seq x y z
N MET A 1 -26.50 22.85 4.46
CA MET A 1 -25.78 23.29 3.24
C MET A 1 -26.70 23.07 2.05
N ASN A 2 -26.91 24.08 1.25
CA ASN A 2 -27.73 24.02 0.04
C ASN A 2 -26.93 24.58 -1.12
N GLY A 3 -26.72 23.78 -2.14
CA GLY A 3 -26.06 24.19 -3.37
C GLY A 3 -27.00 24.13 -4.58
N LYS A 4 -26.47 24.46 -5.74
CA LYS A 4 -27.21 24.50 -7.00
C LYS A 4 -26.34 24.03 -8.16
N VAL A 5 -26.92 23.32 -9.12
CA VAL A 5 -26.32 23.02 -10.42
C VAL A 5 -26.34 24.27 -11.29
N VAL A 6 -25.17 24.81 -11.60
CA VAL A 6 -25.01 26.00 -12.47
C VAL A 6 -24.90 25.56 -13.95
N SER A 7 -24.10 24.52 -14.20
CA SER A 7 -23.90 23.96 -15.55
C SER A 7 -23.67 22.46 -15.46
N LEU A 8 -24.16 21.73 -16.45
CA LEU A 8 -23.78 20.34 -16.72
C LEU A 8 -22.85 20.32 -17.93
N ASN A 9 -21.73 19.60 -17.82
CA ASN A 9 -20.70 19.61 -18.84
C ASN A 9 -20.27 18.17 -19.14
N VAL A 10 -20.27 17.79 -20.41
CA VAL A 10 -19.91 16.45 -20.89
C VAL A 10 -18.93 16.52 -22.05
N GLY A 11 -18.21 15.45 -22.30
CA GLY A 11 -17.29 15.34 -23.41
C GLY A 11 -16.72 13.95 -23.57
N GLU A 12 -16.82 13.41 -24.78
CA GLU A 12 -16.24 12.14 -25.13
C GLU A 12 -14.69 12.22 -25.20
N PRO A 13 -13.98 11.15 -24.81
CA PRO A 13 -12.53 11.11 -24.92
C PRO A 13 -12.04 11.27 -26.35
N ARG A 14 -11.21 12.27 -26.59
CA ARG A 14 -10.58 12.55 -27.89
C ARG A 14 -9.07 12.43 -27.85
N LEU A 15 -8.47 12.13 -29.00
CA LEU A 15 -7.01 12.12 -29.17
C LEU A 15 -6.49 13.56 -29.20
N VAL A 16 -5.46 13.84 -28.44
CA VAL A 16 -4.82 15.16 -28.35
C VAL A 16 -3.31 14.97 -28.38
N THR A 17 -2.61 15.85 -29.08
CA THR A 17 -1.13 15.91 -29.09
C THR A 17 -0.68 17.12 -28.27
N TYR A 18 0.16 16.90 -27.28
CA TYR A 18 0.74 17.95 -26.45
C TYR A 18 2.21 17.64 -26.16
N ARG A 19 3.08 18.60 -26.45
CA ARG A 19 4.55 18.46 -26.30
C ARG A 19 5.12 17.20 -26.98
N GLY A 20 4.62 16.86 -28.16
CA GLY A 20 5.07 15.70 -28.93
C GLY A 20 4.47 14.35 -28.52
N MET A 21 3.67 14.29 -27.45
CA MET A 21 3.00 13.07 -27.01
C MET A 21 1.52 13.08 -27.40
N SER A 22 1.04 11.98 -27.98
CA SER A 22 -0.37 11.80 -28.30
C SER A 22 -1.05 10.90 -27.28
N PHE A 23 -2.20 11.34 -26.73
CA PHE A 23 -2.96 10.60 -25.74
C PHE A 23 -4.46 10.91 -25.83
N ARG A 24 -5.30 9.98 -25.38
CA ARG A 24 -6.75 10.22 -25.27
C ARG A 24 -7.07 10.91 -23.95
N THR A 25 -8.03 11.85 -23.99
CA THR A 25 -8.48 12.58 -22.80
C THR A 25 -9.91 13.05 -22.92
N GLY A 26 -10.67 12.91 -21.84
CA GLY A 26 -12.03 13.45 -21.66
C GLY A 26 -12.08 14.78 -20.92
N ILE A 27 -10.96 15.52 -20.80
CA ILE A 27 -10.92 16.79 -20.05
C ILE A 27 -11.67 17.93 -20.75
N PHE A 28 -11.95 17.80 -22.04
CA PHE A 28 -12.64 18.81 -22.83
C PHE A 28 -14.14 18.63 -22.67
N LYS A 29 -14.67 19.20 -21.60
CA LYS A 29 -16.10 19.23 -21.31
C LYS A 29 -16.74 20.49 -21.90
N GLU A 30 -17.97 20.34 -22.39
CA GLU A 30 -18.76 21.43 -22.95
C GLU A 30 -20.13 21.49 -22.26
N PRO A 31 -20.65 22.69 -21.97
CA PRO A 31 -21.96 22.84 -21.34
C PRO A 31 -23.10 22.27 -22.20
N VAL A 32 -24.07 21.65 -21.55
CA VAL A 32 -25.30 21.15 -22.17
C VAL A 32 -26.51 21.65 -21.40
N ASP A 33 -27.60 21.95 -22.11
CA ASP A 33 -28.82 22.49 -21.49
C ASP A 33 -29.87 21.40 -21.17
N GLN A 34 -29.81 20.23 -21.86
CA GLN A 34 -30.74 19.14 -21.59
C GLN A 34 -30.44 18.43 -20.28
N PRO A 35 -31.47 17.85 -19.63
CA PRO A 35 -31.27 16.96 -18.50
C PRO A 35 -30.40 15.75 -18.88
N LEU A 36 -29.49 15.34 -17.98
CA LEU A 36 -28.61 14.20 -18.19
C LEU A 36 -28.86 13.11 -17.18
N THR A 37 -28.83 11.85 -17.64
CA THR A 37 -28.83 10.69 -16.77
C THR A 37 -27.44 10.49 -16.18
N LEU A 38 -27.36 10.50 -14.85
CA LEU A 38 -26.16 10.16 -14.10
C LEU A 38 -26.20 8.67 -13.78
N LYS A 39 -25.21 7.92 -14.29
CA LYS A 39 -24.99 6.50 -14.06
C LYS A 39 -23.85 6.26 -13.08
N LYS A 40 -23.62 5.00 -12.68
CA LYS A 40 -22.57 4.63 -11.69
C LYS A 40 -21.16 5.16 -12.00
N LEU A 41 -20.80 5.31 -13.28
CA LEU A 41 -19.45 5.71 -13.68
C LEU A 41 -19.36 7.14 -14.21
N ASN A 42 -20.42 7.70 -14.80
CA ASN A 42 -20.41 9.03 -15.44
C ASN A 42 -21.82 9.46 -15.86
N PHE A 43 -21.93 10.68 -16.41
CA PHE A 43 -23.12 11.15 -17.11
C PHE A 43 -23.25 10.50 -18.50
N ALA A 44 -24.47 10.33 -18.95
CA ALA A 44 -24.74 9.96 -20.34
C ALA A 44 -24.17 11.04 -21.30
N GLY A 45 -23.45 10.61 -22.34
CA GLY A 45 -22.73 11.51 -23.25
C GLY A 45 -21.36 11.98 -22.75
N ASP A 46 -20.90 11.44 -21.62
CA ASP A 46 -19.57 11.68 -21.09
C ASP A 46 -18.72 10.41 -21.14
N GLY A 47 -17.39 10.57 -21.22
CA GLY A 47 -16.47 9.45 -21.23
C GLY A 47 -15.25 9.63 -20.34
N GLN A 48 -14.78 8.50 -19.78
CA GLN A 48 -13.55 8.41 -18.99
C GLN A 48 -12.44 7.76 -19.85
N ALA A 49 -11.36 8.49 -20.13
CA ALA A 49 -10.27 8.03 -20.99
C ALA A 49 -9.26 7.12 -20.30
N ASP A 50 -9.15 7.20 -18.96
CA ASP A 50 -8.13 6.52 -18.18
C ASP A 50 -8.75 6.09 -16.84
N LEU A 51 -9.19 4.85 -16.77
CA LEU A 51 -9.81 4.27 -15.58
C LEU A 51 -8.79 4.03 -14.45
N SER A 52 -7.50 3.94 -14.78
CA SER A 52 -6.45 3.68 -13.80
C SER A 52 -6.10 4.92 -12.96
N ALA A 53 -6.09 6.11 -13.56
CA ALA A 53 -5.69 7.35 -12.89
C ALA A 53 -6.81 8.40 -12.77
N HIS A 54 -7.63 8.55 -13.82
CA HIS A 54 -8.58 9.66 -13.95
C HIS A 54 -10.05 9.23 -14.05
N GLY A 55 -10.36 7.96 -13.75
CA GLY A 55 -11.69 7.40 -13.81
C GLY A 55 -11.97 6.40 -12.68
N GLY A 56 -13.01 5.61 -12.86
CA GLY A 56 -13.53 4.65 -11.90
C GLY A 56 -14.66 5.22 -11.04
N ILE A 57 -15.23 4.36 -10.18
CA ILE A 57 -16.45 4.68 -9.42
C ILE A 57 -16.29 5.88 -8.49
N ASP A 58 -15.10 6.09 -7.92
CA ASP A 58 -14.81 7.20 -6.99
C ASP A 58 -14.66 8.56 -7.70
N LYS A 59 -14.55 8.56 -9.04
CA LYS A 59 -14.41 9.74 -9.90
C LYS A 59 -15.53 9.83 -10.94
N ALA A 60 -16.71 9.33 -10.58
CA ALA A 60 -17.85 9.32 -11.49
C ALA A 60 -18.31 10.72 -11.88
N VAL A 61 -18.24 11.67 -10.96
CA VAL A 61 -18.62 13.07 -11.17
C VAL A 61 -17.54 13.98 -10.61
N TYR A 62 -17.02 14.88 -11.43
CA TYR A 62 -16.19 15.99 -10.96
C TYR A 62 -17.05 17.24 -10.81
N CYS A 63 -17.10 17.79 -9.60
CA CYS A 63 -17.80 19.01 -9.26
C CYS A 63 -16.79 20.16 -9.04
N TYR A 64 -17.12 21.35 -9.57
CA TYR A 64 -16.28 22.54 -9.42
C TYR A 64 -17.13 23.77 -9.09
N PRO A 65 -16.85 24.49 -7.97
CA PRO A 65 -17.59 25.68 -7.58
C PRO A 65 -17.42 26.85 -8.56
N CYS A 66 -18.52 27.44 -9.02
CA CYS A 66 -18.48 28.59 -9.92
C CYS A 66 -17.83 29.83 -9.27
N GLU A 67 -17.84 29.91 -7.95
CA GLU A 67 -17.19 30.97 -7.16
C GLU A 67 -15.69 31.07 -7.41
N HIS A 68 -15.09 30.00 -7.92
CA HIS A 68 -13.66 29.99 -8.21
C HIS A 68 -13.31 30.57 -9.58
N TYR A 69 -14.27 30.69 -10.50
CA TYR A 69 -14.03 31.14 -11.86
C TYR A 69 -13.50 32.59 -11.92
N ASP A 70 -14.06 33.49 -11.12
CA ASP A 70 -13.63 34.90 -11.08
C ASP A 70 -12.23 35.06 -10.49
N PHE A 71 -11.86 34.21 -9.54
CA PHE A 71 -10.49 34.15 -9.05
C PHE A 71 -9.53 33.75 -10.19
N TRP A 72 -9.85 32.65 -10.90
CA TRP A 72 -8.97 32.16 -11.97
C TRP A 72 -8.93 33.08 -13.19
N ARG A 73 -10.03 33.73 -13.56
CA ARG A 73 -10.02 34.75 -14.62
C ARG A 73 -8.99 35.84 -14.36
N ARG A 74 -8.94 36.31 -13.11
CA ARG A 74 -7.95 37.34 -12.69
C ARG A 74 -6.54 36.77 -12.61
N GLU A 75 -6.38 35.60 -12.03
CA GLU A 75 -5.09 34.97 -11.77
C GLU A 75 -4.32 34.60 -13.05
N ILE A 76 -5.02 34.19 -14.10
CA ILE A 76 -4.42 33.82 -15.38
C ILE A 76 -4.59 34.88 -16.48
N GLY A 77 -5.24 36.00 -16.18
CA GLY A 77 -5.44 37.08 -17.14
C GLY A 77 -6.37 36.74 -18.32
N ARG A 78 -7.33 35.82 -18.12
CA ARG A 78 -8.29 35.38 -19.14
C ARG A 78 -9.73 35.64 -18.71
N ALA A 79 -10.45 36.46 -19.50
CA ALA A 79 -11.87 36.71 -19.27
C ALA A 79 -12.76 35.55 -19.75
N ASP A 80 -12.33 34.80 -20.74
CA ASP A 80 -13.05 33.71 -21.42
C ASP A 80 -12.78 32.34 -20.78
N LEU A 81 -13.31 32.11 -19.62
CA LEU A 81 -13.31 30.78 -18.98
C LEU A 81 -14.74 30.23 -18.99
N PRO A 82 -15.14 29.44 -19.99
CA PRO A 82 -16.45 28.81 -20.02
C PRO A 82 -16.58 27.74 -18.93
N MET A 83 -17.80 27.46 -18.49
CA MET A 83 -18.06 26.31 -17.60
C MET A 83 -17.59 25.01 -18.26
N GLY A 84 -17.07 24.07 -17.47
CA GLY A 84 -16.39 22.87 -18.01
C GLY A 84 -14.90 23.07 -18.32
N GLN A 85 -14.36 24.28 -18.13
CA GLN A 85 -12.94 24.58 -18.44
C GLN A 85 -11.96 23.81 -17.58
N PHE A 86 -12.30 23.54 -16.31
CA PHE A 86 -11.46 22.71 -15.42
C PHE A 86 -11.66 21.20 -15.67
N GLY A 87 -12.50 20.81 -16.63
CA GLY A 87 -12.87 19.42 -16.92
C GLY A 87 -13.92 18.86 -15.97
N GLU A 88 -14.66 19.74 -15.28
CA GLU A 88 -15.75 19.35 -14.38
C GLU A 88 -17.00 18.93 -15.16
N ASN A 89 -17.71 17.95 -14.61
CA ASN A 89 -19.01 17.50 -15.08
C ASN A 89 -20.13 18.40 -14.59
N VAL A 90 -20.01 18.90 -13.36
CA VAL A 90 -21.00 19.78 -12.74
C VAL A 90 -20.30 21.03 -12.22
N THR A 91 -20.66 22.18 -12.79
CA THR A 91 -20.33 23.46 -12.16
C THR A 91 -21.38 23.73 -11.12
N THR A 92 -20.97 23.87 -9.85
CA THR A 92 -21.85 24.06 -8.69
C THR A 92 -21.82 25.50 -8.18
N ALA A 93 -22.81 25.89 -7.39
CA ALA A 93 -22.78 27.09 -6.55
C ALA A 93 -23.12 26.72 -5.11
N GLY A 94 -22.50 27.37 -4.13
CA GLY A 94 -22.78 27.21 -2.69
C GLY A 94 -22.20 25.92 -2.09
N LEU A 95 -21.23 25.25 -2.75
CA LEU A 95 -20.58 24.03 -2.26
C LEU A 95 -19.07 24.21 -2.31
N LEU A 96 -18.49 24.72 -1.24
CA LEU A 96 -17.06 25.02 -1.17
C LEU A 96 -16.27 23.93 -0.44
N GLU A 97 -15.01 23.76 -0.80
CA GLU A 97 -14.10 22.73 -0.27
C GLU A 97 -13.83 22.83 1.24
N ASN A 98 -14.01 24.01 1.83
CA ASN A 98 -13.86 24.23 3.27
C ASN A 98 -15.11 23.84 4.09
N GLU A 99 -16.22 23.58 3.44
CA GLU A 99 -17.49 23.21 4.07
C GLU A 99 -17.84 21.73 3.82
N LEU A 100 -17.58 21.25 2.59
CA LEU A 100 -17.83 19.87 2.21
C LEU A 100 -16.81 18.93 2.82
N ARG A 101 -17.30 17.82 3.35
CA ARG A 101 -16.48 16.75 3.96
C ARG A 101 -16.43 15.52 3.08
N ILE A 102 -15.35 14.79 3.19
CA ILE A 102 -15.25 13.45 2.60
C ILE A 102 -16.34 12.57 3.22
N GLY A 103 -17.13 11.91 2.37
CA GLY A 103 -18.26 11.09 2.78
C GLY A 103 -19.60 11.81 2.82
N ASP A 104 -19.66 13.14 2.66
CA ASP A 104 -20.92 13.87 2.56
C ASP A 104 -21.79 13.29 1.45
N ILE A 105 -23.04 12.98 1.78
CA ILE A 105 -24.03 12.47 0.84
C ILE A 105 -24.93 13.60 0.38
N LEU A 106 -24.96 13.80 -0.92
CA LEU A 106 -25.68 14.90 -1.56
C LEU A 106 -26.77 14.32 -2.50
N ARG A 107 -27.95 14.95 -2.48
CA ARG A 107 -28.95 14.76 -3.52
C ARG A 107 -28.78 15.84 -4.58
N MET A 108 -28.66 15.43 -5.82
CA MET A 108 -28.50 16.29 -7.00
C MET A 108 -29.54 15.91 -8.05
N GLY A 109 -30.60 16.71 -8.22
CA GLY A 109 -31.77 16.28 -8.96
C GLY A 109 -32.40 15.04 -8.34
N THR A 110 -32.56 13.94 -9.10
CA THR A 110 -33.03 12.66 -8.57
C THR A 110 -31.89 11.70 -8.20
N ALA A 111 -30.63 12.02 -8.54
CA ALA A 111 -29.47 11.21 -8.20
C ALA A 111 -28.99 11.47 -6.77
N VAL A 112 -28.33 10.46 -6.18
CA VAL A 112 -27.63 10.57 -4.89
C VAL A 112 -26.16 10.27 -5.10
N VAL A 113 -25.31 11.20 -4.68
CA VAL A 113 -23.86 11.11 -4.81
C VAL A 113 -23.16 11.29 -3.47
N GLN A 114 -21.94 10.79 -3.36
CA GLN A 114 -21.12 10.90 -2.15
C GLN A 114 -19.76 11.50 -2.48
N VAL A 115 -19.33 12.51 -1.72
CA VAL A 115 -18.01 13.12 -1.86
C VAL A 115 -16.93 12.09 -1.53
N SER A 116 -16.07 11.80 -2.48
CA SER A 116 -15.09 10.70 -2.41
C SER A 116 -13.65 11.17 -2.24
N GLU A 117 -13.28 12.26 -2.92
CA GLU A 117 -11.90 12.75 -2.90
C GLU A 117 -11.79 14.19 -3.47
N PRO A 118 -10.74 14.97 -3.09
CA PRO A 118 -10.40 16.19 -3.78
C PRO A 118 -9.76 15.91 -5.14
N ARG A 119 -9.81 16.87 -6.05
CA ARG A 119 -9.08 16.78 -7.30
C ARG A 119 -7.62 17.20 -7.15
N ILE A 120 -6.71 16.38 -7.69
CA ILE A 120 -5.31 16.76 -7.92
C ILE A 120 -5.14 17.16 -9.39
N PRO A 121 -4.51 18.31 -9.67
CA PRO A 121 -4.22 18.70 -11.05
C PRO A 121 -3.22 17.75 -11.71
N CYS A 122 -3.38 17.54 -13.00
CA CYS A 122 -2.45 16.77 -13.81
C CYS A 122 -2.03 17.62 -15.03
N TYR A 123 -1.04 17.15 -15.78
CA TYR A 123 -0.56 17.83 -16.99
C TYR A 123 -1.68 18.11 -18.02
N LYS A 124 -2.73 17.28 -18.05
CA LYS A 124 -3.90 17.50 -18.93
C LYS A 124 -4.68 18.76 -18.54
N LEU A 125 -4.76 19.07 -17.22
CA LEU A 125 -5.34 20.34 -16.77
C LEU A 125 -4.42 21.52 -17.13
N VAL A 126 -3.11 21.38 -16.93
CA VAL A 126 -2.15 22.43 -17.33
C VAL A 126 -2.27 22.75 -18.81
N MET A 127 -2.34 21.72 -19.65
CA MET A 127 -2.58 21.85 -21.10
C MET A 127 -3.92 22.56 -21.39
N ARG A 128 -5.01 22.14 -20.75
CA ARG A 128 -6.35 22.69 -20.97
C ARG A 128 -6.47 24.16 -20.57
N MET A 129 -5.76 24.53 -19.49
CA MET A 129 -5.77 25.89 -18.96
C MET A 129 -4.84 26.83 -19.74
N ASP A 130 -3.79 26.29 -20.36
CA ASP A 130 -2.76 27.05 -21.09
C ASP A 130 -2.24 28.27 -20.29
N ALA A 131 -1.95 28.05 -18.99
CA ALA A 131 -1.64 29.10 -18.04
C ALA A 131 -0.23 28.98 -17.42
N GLY A 132 0.72 28.35 -18.17
CA GLY A 132 2.08 28.13 -17.75
C GLY A 132 2.30 26.78 -17.05
N SER A 133 3.55 26.34 -17.01
CA SER A 133 3.92 25.03 -16.43
C SER A 133 3.74 24.97 -14.91
N ASP A 134 3.73 26.11 -14.22
CA ASP A 134 3.53 26.26 -12.79
C ASP A 134 2.04 26.25 -12.35
N PHE A 135 1.11 26.20 -13.32
CA PHE A 135 -0.32 26.24 -13.04
C PHE A 135 -0.76 25.17 -12.03
N SER A 136 -0.22 23.96 -12.08
CA SER A 136 -0.56 22.91 -11.12
C SER A 136 -0.19 23.27 -9.69
N VAL A 137 0.93 23.97 -9.49
CA VAL A 137 1.38 24.43 -8.16
C VAL A 137 0.46 25.54 -7.65
N ARG A 138 0.17 26.53 -8.51
CA ARG A 138 -0.79 27.63 -8.18
C ARG A 138 -2.19 27.10 -7.88
N PHE A 139 -2.64 26.09 -8.65
CA PHE A 139 -3.95 25.46 -8.45
C PHE A 139 -4.08 24.80 -7.07
N LEU A 140 -3.05 24.04 -6.66
CA LEU A 140 -3.02 23.45 -5.32
C LEU A 140 -2.89 24.48 -4.22
N ALA A 141 -2.00 25.47 -4.38
CA ALA A 141 -1.79 26.53 -3.39
C ALA A 141 -3.05 27.38 -3.15
N ALA A 142 -3.86 27.57 -4.20
CA ALA A 142 -5.13 28.27 -4.07
C ALA A 142 -6.21 27.52 -3.27
N ASN A 143 -6.03 26.22 -3.01
CA ASN A 143 -7.02 25.35 -2.35
C ASN A 143 -8.42 25.41 -3.00
N ARG A 144 -8.49 25.59 -4.32
CA ARG A 144 -9.70 25.71 -5.14
C ARG A 144 -9.73 24.59 -6.16
N THR A 145 -9.77 23.36 -5.65
CA THR A 145 -9.53 22.16 -6.47
C THR A 145 -10.81 21.54 -7.00
N GLY A 146 -11.97 21.85 -6.41
CA GLY A 146 -13.18 21.06 -6.58
C GLY A 146 -13.05 19.69 -5.94
N PHE A 147 -14.03 18.85 -6.18
CA PHE A 147 -14.13 17.54 -5.55
C PHE A 147 -14.77 16.52 -6.48
N TYR A 148 -14.40 15.25 -6.29
CA TYR A 148 -15.05 14.12 -6.96
C TYR A 148 -16.14 13.52 -6.08
N CYS A 149 -17.15 12.95 -6.76
CA CYS A 149 -18.19 12.17 -6.14
C CYS A 149 -18.32 10.80 -6.80
N ARG A 150 -18.65 9.79 -5.98
CA ARG A 150 -19.20 8.51 -6.46
C ARG A 150 -20.71 8.55 -6.48
N VAL A 151 -21.33 7.75 -7.34
CA VAL A 151 -22.78 7.69 -7.47
C VAL A 151 -23.32 6.57 -6.58
N LEU A 152 -24.13 6.92 -5.59
CA LEU A 152 -24.84 5.95 -4.74
C LEU A 152 -26.13 5.47 -5.41
N GLU A 153 -26.94 6.43 -5.91
CA GLU A 153 -28.17 6.18 -6.65
C GLU A 153 -28.14 6.90 -7.99
N GLU A 154 -28.39 6.19 -9.07
CA GLU A 154 -28.50 6.79 -10.40
C GLU A 154 -29.75 7.67 -10.50
N GLY A 155 -29.71 8.66 -11.38
CA GLY A 155 -30.83 9.57 -11.53
C GLY A 155 -30.64 10.59 -12.64
N VAL A 156 -31.54 11.54 -12.73
CA VAL A 156 -31.51 12.62 -13.73
C VAL A 156 -31.15 13.91 -13.04
N VAL A 157 -30.21 14.65 -13.64
CA VAL A 157 -29.75 15.94 -13.17
C VAL A 157 -29.95 16.97 -14.30
N LYS A 158 -30.40 18.14 -13.95
CA LYS A 158 -30.57 19.27 -14.90
C LYS A 158 -30.01 20.56 -14.31
N ARG A 159 -29.74 21.51 -15.18
CA ARG A 159 -29.39 22.87 -14.79
C ARG A 159 -30.43 23.45 -13.85
N SER A 160 -29.99 24.19 -12.85
CA SER A 160 -30.78 24.79 -11.78
C SER A 160 -31.33 23.85 -10.72
N ASP A 161 -31.10 22.54 -10.81
CA ASP A 161 -31.45 21.63 -9.71
C ASP A 161 -30.78 22.03 -8.41
N ALA A 162 -31.51 21.93 -7.31
CA ALA A 162 -30.95 22.08 -5.99
C ALA A 162 -30.02 20.90 -5.66
N ILE A 163 -28.95 21.20 -4.96
CA ILE A 163 -28.06 20.18 -4.38
C ILE A 163 -28.22 20.28 -2.87
N THR A 164 -28.75 19.23 -2.24
CA THR A 164 -29.05 19.20 -0.81
C THR A 164 -28.19 18.17 -0.08
N LEU A 165 -27.65 18.55 1.07
CA LEU A 165 -26.94 17.64 1.96
C LEU A 165 -27.93 16.71 2.66
N ILE A 166 -27.75 15.38 2.46
CA ILE A 166 -28.55 14.33 3.09
C ILE A 166 -27.91 13.90 4.41
N SER A 167 -26.59 13.69 4.40
CA SER A 167 -25.84 13.19 5.55
C SER A 167 -24.42 13.72 5.53
N SER A 168 -23.87 14.00 6.71
CA SER A 168 -22.48 14.44 6.91
C SER A 168 -21.92 13.86 8.21
N ASP A 169 -20.66 13.45 8.17
CA ASP A 169 -19.90 13.06 9.36
C ASP A 169 -18.94 14.20 9.74
N ILE A 170 -19.25 14.89 10.84
CA ILE A 170 -18.45 16.03 11.32
C ILE A 170 -17.01 15.62 11.70
N SER A 171 -16.75 14.36 11.99
CA SER A 171 -15.41 13.83 12.29
C SER A 171 -14.55 13.69 11.03
N SER A 172 -15.19 13.57 9.87
CA SER A 172 -14.50 13.46 8.58
C SER A 172 -13.84 14.76 8.17
N PRO A 173 -12.65 14.75 7.55
CA PRO A 173 -11.99 15.96 7.07
C PRO A 173 -12.77 16.61 5.94
N THR A 174 -12.69 17.93 5.84
CA THR A 174 -13.18 18.67 4.66
C THR A 174 -12.28 18.37 3.45
N VAL A 175 -12.81 18.63 2.25
CA VAL A 175 -12.03 18.53 1.00
C VAL A 175 -10.76 19.38 1.08
N ARG A 176 -10.87 20.59 1.63
CA ARG A 176 -9.75 21.53 1.86
C ARG A 176 -8.71 20.96 2.83
N GLU A 177 -9.15 20.37 3.95
CA GLU A 177 -8.25 19.75 4.95
C GLU A 177 -7.46 18.59 4.34
N VAL A 178 -8.07 17.79 3.45
CA VAL A 178 -7.36 16.71 2.74
C VAL A 178 -6.26 17.27 1.84
N ILE A 179 -6.51 18.33 1.08
CA ILE A 179 -5.49 18.99 0.26
C ILE A 179 -4.38 19.58 1.14
N ALA A 180 -4.74 20.32 2.18
CA ALA A 180 -3.77 20.94 3.10
C ALA A 180 -2.84 19.89 3.73
N ALA A 181 -3.39 18.77 4.20
CA ALA A 181 -2.60 17.69 4.81
C ALA A 181 -1.63 16.99 3.84
N THR A 182 -1.92 16.99 2.53
CA THR A 182 -1.22 16.10 1.59
C THR A 182 -0.34 16.79 0.56
N GLN A 183 -0.53 18.10 0.30
CA GLN A 183 0.15 18.78 -0.81
C GLN A 183 1.30 19.69 -0.37
N PHE A 184 1.43 20.01 0.90
CA PHE A 184 2.52 20.85 1.41
C PHE A 184 3.69 20.03 1.96
N ALA A 185 4.89 20.60 1.95
CA ALA A 185 6.11 19.91 2.36
C ALA A 185 6.14 19.60 3.87
N ASP A 186 5.59 20.49 4.68
CA ASP A 186 5.51 20.33 6.14
C ASP A 186 4.21 19.60 6.51
N ARG A 187 4.26 18.28 6.48
CA ARG A 187 3.09 17.41 6.69
C ARG A 187 2.90 17.11 8.17
N ASP A 188 1.72 17.47 8.69
CA ASP A 188 1.32 17.05 10.03
C ASP A 188 0.84 15.59 10.02
N PRO A 189 1.52 14.68 10.73
CA PRO A 189 1.10 13.28 10.82
C PRO A 189 -0.30 13.08 11.40
N VAL A 190 -0.74 13.97 12.30
CA VAL A 190 -2.10 13.91 12.88
C VAL A 190 -3.15 14.20 11.81
N ALA A 191 -2.90 15.24 10.98
CA ALA A 191 -3.77 15.57 9.86
C ALA A 191 -3.80 14.45 8.81
N LEU A 192 -2.65 13.85 8.48
CA LEU A 192 -2.60 12.70 7.56
C LEU A 192 -3.40 11.51 8.09
N ARG A 193 -3.29 11.17 9.39
CA ARG A 193 -4.06 10.09 10.01
C ARG A 193 -5.57 10.38 9.98
N ARG A 194 -5.98 11.61 10.21
CA ARG A 194 -7.40 12.00 10.10
C ARG A 194 -7.94 11.73 8.69
N VAL A 195 -7.14 11.99 7.64
CA VAL A 195 -7.50 11.68 6.25
C VAL A 195 -7.63 10.17 6.02
N VAL A 196 -6.68 9.36 6.51
CA VAL A 196 -6.74 7.89 6.38
C VAL A 196 -7.96 7.30 7.08
N ARG A 197 -8.34 7.85 8.24
CA ARG A 197 -9.50 7.42 9.04
C ARG A 197 -10.84 7.81 8.43
N ALA A 198 -10.88 8.75 7.48
CA ALA A 198 -12.12 9.10 6.79
C ALA A 198 -12.69 7.87 6.09
N ARG A 199 -13.83 7.36 6.59
CA ARG A 199 -14.43 6.08 6.15
C ARG A 199 -14.64 6.02 4.64
N ASP A 200 -15.07 7.12 4.07
CA ASP A 200 -15.57 7.19 2.69
C ASP A 200 -14.58 7.81 1.70
N ILE A 201 -13.33 8.11 2.14
CA ILE A 201 -12.28 8.54 1.22
C ILE A 201 -11.96 7.40 0.23
N SER A 202 -11.66 7.76 -1.03
CA SER A 202 -11.34 6.75 -2.04
C SER A 202 -10.16 5.86 -1.62
N ALA A 203 -10.19 4.60 -2.03
CA ALA A 203 -9.14 3.64 -1.70
C ALA A 203 -7.77 4.09 -2.20
N LYS A 204 -7.70 4.75 -3.37
CA LYS A 204 -6.46 5.31 -3.92
C LYS A 204 -5.89 6.42 -3.03
N TRP A 205 -6.74 7.32 -2.54
CA TRP A 205 -6.31 8.38 -1.64
C TRP A 205 -5.84 7.82 -0.30
N ARG A 206 -6.57 6.89 0.28
CA ARG A 206 -6.18 6.20 1.51
C ARG A 206 -4.79 5.58 1.38
N SER A 207 -4.55 4.81 0.32
CA SER A 207 -3.25 4.20 0.03
C SER A 207 -2.13 5.24 -0.17
N ARG A 208 -2.42 6.34 -0.88
CA ARG A 208 -1.48 7.45 -1.08
C ARG A 208 -1.07 8.09 0.24
N VAL A 209 -2.05 8.45 1.08
CA VAL A 209 -1.79 9.11 2.36
C VAL A 209 -1.06 8.18 3.33
N ARG A 210 -1.37 6.89 3.30
CA ARG A 210 -0.66 5.89 4.10
C ARG A 210 0.81 5.83 3.74
N ARG A 211 1.17 5.81 2.44
CA ARG A 211 2.58 5.90 2.01
C ARG A 211 3.27 7.17 2.49
N MET A 212 2.55 8.30 2.57
CA MET A 212 3.11 9.54 3.13
C MET A 212 3.40 9.40 4.63
N ILE A 213 2.52 8.75 5.39
CA ILE A 213 2.74 8.44 6.81
C ILE A 213 3.97 7.52 6.95
N ASP A 214 4.02 6.43 6.17
CA ASP A 214 5.13 5.47 6.20
C ASP A 214 6.47 6.15 5.87
N ALA A 215 6.49 7.07 4.90
CA ALA A 215 7.69 7.84 4.54
C ALA A 215 8.13 8.79 5.66
N GLU A 216 7.19 9.47 6.32
CA GLU A 216 7.49 10.36 7.44
C GLU A 216 8.01 9.60 8.66
N VAL A 217 7.41 8.46 8.98
CA VAL A 217 7.87 7.57 10.05
C VAL A 217 9.30 7.08 9.75
N ARG A 218 9.57 6.67 8.51
CA ARG A 218 10.91 6.26 8.06
C ARG A 218 11.92 7.39 8.24
N ARG A 219 11.60 8.59 7.78
CA ARG A 219 12.46 9.77 7.91
C ARG A 219 12.84 10.04 9.38
N ARG A 220 11.88 9.90 10.30
CA ARG A 220 12.14 10.06 11.75
C ARG A 220 13.07 8.99 12.29
N ILE A 221 12.81 7.71 11.96
CA ILE A 221 13.70 6.60 12.36
C ILE A 221 15.09 6.81 11.81
N GLU A 222 15.23 7.26 10.56
CA GLU A 222 16.53 7.55 9.93
C GLU A 222 17.28 8.70 10.58
N ALA A 223 16.57 9.71 11.04
CA ALA A 223 17.17 10.84 11.74
C ALA A 223 17.66 10.48 13.16
N THR A 224 17.02 9.51 13.81
CA THR A 224 17.30 9.15 15.22
C THR A 224 18.17 7.90 15.39
N SER A 225 18.27 7.05 14.36
CA SER A 225 18.97 5.77 14.42
C SER A 225 20.19 5.75 13.52
N PRO A 226 21.35 5.24 14.00
CA PRO A 226 22.53 5.07 13.16
C PRO A 226 22.26 4.07 12.03
N PRO A 227 23.02 4.11 10.91
CA PRO A 227 22.83 3.18 9.79
C PRO A 227 23.10 1.72 10.17
N THR A 228 24.04 1.50 11.08
CA THR A 228 24.42 0.19 11.62
C THR A 228 24.66 0.27 13.12
N ALA A 229 24.52 -0.87 13.81
CA ALA A 229 24.79 -1.00 15.23
C ALA A 229 25.41 -2.37 15.57
N ALA A 230 26.20 -2.41 16.62
CA ALA A 230 26.66 -3.65 17.21
C ALA A 230 25.58 -4.20 18.16
N MET A 231 25.12 -5.42 17.90
CA MET A 231 24.10 -6.08 18.72
C MET A 231 24.67 -7.38 19.27
N ARG A 232 24.52 -7.57 20.59
CA ARG A 232 24.97 -8.78 21.28
C ARG A 232 23.87 -9.81 21.33
N VAL A 233 24.17 -11.04 21.00
CA VAL A 233 23.29 -12.20 21.22
C VAL A 233 23.14 -12.39 22.72
N GLU A 234 21.93 -12.13 23.22
CA GLU A 234 21.60 -12.30 24.65
C GLU A 234 21.23 -13.74 24.97
N LYS A 235 20.37 -14.34 24.14
CA LYS A 235 19.81 -15.66 24.35
C LYS A 235 19.41 -16.30 23.02
N ILE A 236 19.62 -17.61 22.91
CA ILE A 236 19.13 -18.43 21.81
C ILE A 236 18.15 -19.46 22.39
N MET A 237 17.00 -19.63 21.77
CA MET A 237 15.95 -20.57 22.17
C MET A 237 15.55 -21.44 20.99
N THR A 238 15.42 -22.73 21.20
CA THR A 238 14.86 -23.66 20.22
C THR A 238 13.33 -23.58 20.32
N GLU A 239 12.68 -23.21 19.24
CA GLU A 239 11.20 -23.14 19.13
C GLU A 239 10.65 -24.48 18.63
N THR A 240 11.26 -25.02 17.58
CA THR A 240 10.94 -26.33 16.99
C THR A 240 12.22 -27.02 16.56
N ASN A 241 12.14 -28.21 15.94
CA ASN A 241 13.32 -28.94 15.47
C ASN A 241 14.18 -28.17 14.45
N ASP A 242 13.59 -27.20 13.73
CA ASP A 242 14.24 -26.44 12.67
C ASP A 242 14.06 -24.92 12.81
N ILE A 243 13.51 -24.43 13.93
CA ILE A 243 13.30 -23.01 14.17
C ILE A 243 13.96 -22.60 15.49
N VAL A 244 14.73 -21.52 15.44
CA VAL A 244 15.39 -20.90 16.59
C VAL A 244 15.01 -19.43 16.75
N SER A 245 14.85 -18.99 17.97
CA SER A 245 14.67 -17.57 18.34
C SER A 245 15.97 -17.03 18.93
N ILE A 246 16.39 -15.84 18.48
CA ILE A 246 17.59 -15.15 18.91
C ILE A 246 17.21 -13.79 19.45
N TRP A 247 17.43 -13.56 20.73
CA TRP A 247 17.29 -12.27 21.36
C TRP A 247 18.58 -11.48 21.21
N LEU A 248 18.44 -10.23 20.74
CA LEU A 248 19.54 -9.29 20.52
C LEU A 248 19.31 -8.07 21.41
N ARG A 249 20.38 -7.59 22.03
CA ARG A 249 20.43 -6.32 22.73
C ARG A 249 21.59 -5.46 22.20
N PRO A 250 21.53 -4.12 22.32
CA PRO A 250 22.68 -3.29 21.99
C PRO A 250 23.92 -3.75 22.73
N ASP A 251 25.06 -3.75 22.05
CA ASP A 251 26.36 -3.92 22.70
C ASP A 251 26.75 -2.65 23.48
N ALA A 252 27.75 -2.75 24.34
CA ALA A 252 28.18 -1.65 25.20
C ALA A 252 28.45 -0.37 24.38
N GLY A 253 27.85 0.74 24.81
CA GLY A 253 27.96 2.04 24.12
C GLY A 253 27.09 2.21 22.87
N THR A 254 26.29 1.22 22.52
CA THR A 254 25.37 1.26 21.37
C THR A 254 23.95 1.55 21.82
N ARG A 255 23.22 2.38 21.04
CA ARG A 255 21.79 2.61 21.25
C ARG A 255 20.96 1.64 20.41
N MET A 256 19.82 1.18 20.94
CA MET A 256 18.83 0.42 20.18
C MET A 256 18.26 1.29 19.05
N PHE A 257 17.97 0.67 17.94
CA PHE A 257 17.22 1.30 16.84
C PHE A 257 15.78 1.55 17.25
N ASP A 258 15.23 2.65 16.78
CA ASP A 258 13.79 2.79 16.68
C ASP A 258 13.27 1.83 15.58
N SER A 259 12.26 1.05 15.90
CA SER A 259 11.73 0.01 15.00
C SER A 259 10.22 -0.15 15.14
N LEU A 260 9.59 -0.61 14.06
CA LEU A 260 8.17 -0.87 14.01
C LEU A 260 7.89 -2.38 13.98
N PRO A 261 6.78 -2.85 14.57
CA PRO A 261 6.38 -4.25 14.51
C PRO A 261 6.10 -4.66 13.06
N GLY A 262 6.68 -5.79 12.63
CA GLY A 262 6.61 -6.25 11.24
C GLY A 262 7.79 -5.83 10.36
N GLN A 263 8.66 -4.94 10.82
CA GLN A 263 9.92 -4.67 10.13
C GLN A 263 10.92 -5.83 10.27
N TYR A 264 11.96 -5.80 9.43
CA TYR A 264 13.08 -6.73 9.47
C TYR A 264 14.39 -5.99 9.73
N LEU A 265 15.37 -6.69 10.27
CA LEU A 265 16.75 -6.24 10.35
C LEU A 265 17.65 -7.05 9.40
N THR A 266 18.77 -6.47 9.03
CA THR A 266 19.79 -7.11 8.19
C THR A 266 21.06 -7.34 9.01
N ILE A 267 21.48 -8.58 9.14
CA ILE A 267 22.77 -8.96 9.71
C ILE A 267 23.83 -8.82 8.62
N VAL A 268 24.89 -8.08 8.91
CA VAL A 268 26.07 -7.95 8.05
C VAL A 268 27.16 -8.84 8.61
N TRP A 269 27.48 -9.91 7.89
CA TRP A 269 28.48 -10.87 8.31
C TRP A 269 29.91 -10.35 7.98
N PRO A 270 30.95 -10.83 8.67
CA PRO A 270 32.32 -10.32 8.50
C PRO A 270 32.88 -10.35 7.07
N ASP A 271 32.37 -11.25 6.23
CA ASP A 271 32.74 -11.36 4.80
C ASP A 271 31.88 -10.49 3.88
N GLY A 272 31.08 -9.56 4.44
CA GLY A 272 30.18 -8.68 3.70
C GLY A 272 28.86 -9.32 3.25
N PHE A 273 28.68 -10.64 3.46
CA PHE A 273 27.40 -11.30 3.18
C PHE A 273 26.30 -10.74 4.10
N LYS A 274 25.09 -10.60 3.58
CA LYS A 274 23.95 -10.06 4.32
C LYS A 274 22.82 -11.08 4.41
N SER A 275 22.15 -11.09 5.56
CA SER A 275 20.95 -11.92 5.80
C SER A 275 19.87 -11.08 6.47
N THR A 276 18.63 -11.12 5.98
CA THR A 276 17.50 -10.37 6.52
C THR A 276 16.54 -11.28 7.28
N TYR A 277 16.05 -10.79 8.42
CA TYR A 277 15.13 -11.52 9.29
C TYR A 277 14.08 -10.57 9.86
N SER A 278 12.80 -10.94 9.78
CA SER A 278 11.72 -10.18 10.38
C SER A 278 11.87 -10.16 11.90
N LEU A 279 11.59 -9.02 12.49
CA LEU A 279 11.51 -8.87 13.93
C LEU A 279 10.27 -9.62 14.45
N SER A 280 10.47 -10.59 15.32
CA SER A 280 9.38 -11.39 15.91
C SER A 280 8.94 -10.87 17.28
N ALA A 281 9.73 -10.00 17.91
CA ALA A 281 9.35 -9.23 19.10
C ALA A 281 10.18 -7.96 19.21
N LEU A 282 9.57 -6.92 19.82
CA LEU A 282 10.19 -5.64 20.18
C LEU A 282 9.93 -5.39 21.68
N SER A 283 10.97 -5.40 22.50
CA SER A 283 10.83 -5.19 23.94
C SER A 283 11.13 -3.75 24.35
N PRO A 284 10.31 -3.14 25.22
CA PRO A 284 10.64 -1.84 25.85
C PRO A 284 12.00 -1.81 26.56
N ALA A 285 12.53 -2.98 26.96
CA ALA A 285 13.87 -3.12 27.57
C ALA A 285 15.02 -3.02 26.56
N GLN A 286 14.81 -2.34 25.44
CA GLN A 286 15.82 -2.12 24.40
C GLN A 286 16.42 -3.43 23.85
N ARG A 287 15.60 -4.40 23.55
CA ARG A 287 15.99 -5.64 22.90
C ARG A 287 14.99 -6.05 21.83
N CYS A 288 15.43 -6.80 20.83
CA CYS A 288 14.58 -7.36 19.81
C CYS A 288 14.84 -8.84 19.61
N ARG A 289 13.91 -9.53 18.98
CA ARG A 289 14.04 -10.94 18.65
C ARG A 289 13.87 -11.15 17.16
N ILE A 290 14.72 -11.98 16.60
CA ILE A 290 14.50 -12.64 15.30
C ILE A 290 14.21 -14.12 15.55
N THR A 291 13.31 -14.70 14.79
CA THR A 291 13.00 -16.13 14.83
C THR A 291 13.22 -16.69 13.44
N VAL A 292 14.10 -17.67 13.33
CA VAL A 292 14.70 -18.10 12.06
C VAL A 292 14.46 -19.59 11.85
N LYS A 293 13.94 -19.93 10.65
CA LYS A 293 13.86 -21.30 10.20
C LYS A 293 15.19 -21.71 9.56
N LEU A 294 15.80 -22.77 10.05
CA LEU A 294 17.04 -23.34 9.54
C LEU A 294 16.73 -24.20 8.30
N VAL A 295 17.07 -23.68 7.13
CA VAL A 295 16.82 -24.34 5.84
C VAL A 295 18.01 -25.21 5.45
N ARG A 296 17.76 -26.45 5.04
CA ARG A 296 18.76 -27.38 4.54
C ARG A 296 18.80 -27.36 3.01
N ASN A 297 20.00 -27.41 2.45
CA ASN A 297 20.26 -27.59 1.02
C ASN A 297 20.65 -29.05 0.76
N GLY A 298 19.79 -29.80 0.05
CA GLY A 298 20.02 -31.21 -0.17
C GLY A 298 19.82 -32.09 1.08
N GLN A 299 20.49 -33.22 1.18
CA GLN A 299 20.17 -34.23 2.19
C GLN A 299 20.60 -33.83 3.63
N ASP A 300 21.66 -33.01 3.84
CA ASP A 300 22.13 -32.70 5.21
C ASP A 300 22.81 -31.35 5.42
N ALA A 301 23.13 -30.59 4.39
CA ALA A 301 23.83 -29.30 4.54
C ALA A 301 22.89 -28.15 4.81
N LEU A 302 23.16 -27.34 5.82
CA LEU A 302 22.46 -26.06 6.04
C LEU A 302 22.84 -25.05 4.95
N GLY A 303 21.85 -24.30 4.47
CA GLY A 303 22.10 -23.15 3.61
C GLY A 303 23.00 -22.11 4.31
N ARG A 304 23.71 -21.29 3.54
CA ARG A 304 24.73 -20.35 4.04
C ARG A 304 24.28 -19.50 5.22
N SER A 305 23.08 -18.90 5.14
CA SER A 305 22.50 -18.11 6.22
C SER A 305 22.15 -18.97 7.44
N SER A 306 21.53 -20.14 7.21
CA SER A 306 21.11 -21.06 8.28
C SER A 306 22.32 -21.64 9.03
N ALA A 307 23.41 -21.96 8.34
CA ALA A 307 24.64 -22.44 8.97
C ALA A 307 25.25 -21.41 9.92
N ARG A 308 25.26 -20.12 9.53
CA ARG A 308 25.77 -19.03 10.36
C ARG A 308 24.89 -18.79 11.59
N ILE A 309 23.58 -18.79 11.40
CA ILE A 309 22.62 -18.66 12.51
C ILE A 309 22.77 -19.82 13.49
N ALA A 310 22.89 -21.05 13.01
CA ALA A 310 23.07 -22.25 13.85
C ALA A 310 24.39 -22.26 14.62
N ALA A 311 25.42 -21.56 14.14
CA ALA A 311 26.73 -21.46 14.80
C ALA A 311 26.80 -20.39 15.90
N LEU A 312 25.82 -19.49 15.98
CA LEU A 312 25.79 -18.40 16.97
C LEU A 312 25.71 -18.93 18.40
N LYS A 313 26.32 -18.17 19.32
CA LYS A 313 26.29 -18.43 20.76
C LYS A 313 25.90 -17.16 21.51
N ALA A 314 25.35 -17.32 22.71
CA ALA A 314 25.16 -16.19 23.61
C ALA A 314 26.50 -15.50 23.87
N GLY A 315 26.50 -14.18 23.78
CA GLY A 315 27.72 -13.34 23.88
C GLY A 315 28.29 -12.88 22.54
N ASP A 316 27.98 -13.55 21.42
CA ASP A 316 28.43 -13.12 20.09
C ASP A 316 27.94 -11.71 19.77
N VAL A 317 28.77 -10.93 19.05
CA VAL A 317 28.42 -9.58 18.60
C VAL A 317 28.21 -9.58 17.09
N LEU A 318 27.05 -9.10 16.68
CA LEU A 318 26.64 -9.01 15.28
C LEU A 318 26.60 -7.54 14.84
N THR A 319 27.09 -7.23 13.66
CA THR A 319 26.81 -5.97 13.01
C THR A 319 25.45 -6.07 12.33
N VAL A 320 24.51 -5.18 12.68
CA VAL A 320 23.20 -5.13 12.08
C VAL A 320 22.91 -3.78 11.48
N GLU A 321 22.23 -3.75 10.34
CA GLU A 321 21.67 -2.50 9.80
C GLU A 321 20.39 -2.16 10.53
N ARG A 322 20.05 -0.85 10.58
CA ARG A 322 18.77 -0.40 11.16
C ARG A 322 17.59 -1.10 10.50
N PRO A 323 16.52 -1.40 11.27
CA PRO A 323 15.34 -2.05 10.75
C PRO A 323 14.72 -1.29 9.58
N ARG A 324 14.19 -2.05 8.63
CA ARG A 324 13.53 -1.55 7.41
C ARG A 324 12.26 -2.36 7.13
N GLY A 325 11.48 -1.91 6.17
CA GLY A 325 10.27 -2.57 5.70
C GLY A 325 9.02 -1.75 5.93
N ASN A 326 8.06 -1.90 5.02
CA ASN A 326 6.76 -1.22 5.05
C ASN A 326 5.62 -2.17 5.46
N PHE A 327 5.95 -3.39 5.89
CA PHE A 327 5.00 -4.40 6.35
C PHE A 327 4.70 -4.21 7.85
N HIS A 328 4.11 -3.06 8.19
CA HIS A 328 3.74 -2.71 9.56
C HIS A 328 2.38 -2.00 9.60
N PRO A 329 1.59 -2.17 10.67
CA PRO A 329 0.38 -1.39 10.88
C PRO A 329 0.71 0.07 11.22
N ASP A 330 -0.27 0.96 11.10
CA ASP A 330 -0.16 2.29 11.72
C ASP A 330 -0.36 2.15 13.23
N LEU A 331 0.69 2.42 13.99
CA LEU A 331 0.72 2.19 15.45
C LEU A 331 -0.15 3.18 16.24
N ASP A 332 -0.49 4.30 15.66
CA ASP A 332 -1.32 5.35 16.27
C ASP A 332 -2.80 5.25 15.83
N ASP A 333 -3.16 4.21 15.08
CA ASP A 333 -4.50 3.98 14.57
C ASP A 333 -5.24 2.90 15.36
N ASP A 334 -6.56 3.09 15.56
CA ASP A 334 -7.46 2.10 16.18
C ASP A 334 -8.05 1.12 15.14
N THR A 335 -7.55 1.16 13.92
CA THR A 335 -8.02 0.31 12.82
C THR A 335 -7.92 -1.17 13.19
N PRO A 336 -8.99 -1.96 13.04
CA PRO A 336 -8.95 -3.39 13.29
C PRO A 336 -7.91 -4.09 12.42
N LEU A 337 -7.14 -5.00 13.01
CA LEU A 337 -6.10 -5.76 12.32
C LEU A 337 -6.53 -7.21 12.09
N VAL A 338 -6.37 -7.67 10.86
CA VAL A 338 -6.52 -9.08 10.48
C VAL A 338 -5.14 -9.59 10.05
N LEU A 339 -4.56 -10.42 10.87
CA LEU A 339 -3.18 -10.87 10.76
C LEU A 339 -3.13 -12.34 10.43
N ALA A 340 -2.57 -12.74 9.29
CA ALA A 340 -2.50 -14.15 8.91
C ALA A 340 -1.06 -14.57 8.59
N GLY A 341 -0.60 -15.62 9.25
CA GLY A 341 0.74 -16.17 9.11
C GLY A 341 0.75 -17.66 8.80
N ALA A 342 1.64 -18.10 7.90
CA ALA A 342 1.85 -19.52 7.65
C ALA A 342 3.34 -19.90 7.76
N GLY A 343 3.62 -21.02 8.43
CA GLY A 343 5.00 -21.45 8.69
C GLY A 343 5.80 -20.37 9.41
N ILE A 344 7.01 -20.06 8.91
CA ILE A 344 7.86 -19.01 9.50
C ILE A 344 7.30 -17.58 9.28
N GLY A 345 6.29 -17.40 8.44
CA GLY A 345 5.59 -16.13 8.28
C GLY A 345 4.87 -15.64 9.54
N VAL A 346 4.82 -16.44 10.59
CA VAL A 346 4.34 -15.99 11.92
C VAL A 346 5.21 -14.89 12.53
N THR A 347 6.47 -14.76 12.13
CA THR A 347 7.45 -13.87 12.78
C THR A 347 7.05 -12.40 12.79
N PRO A 348 6.77 -11.73 11.66
CA PRO A 348 6.31 -10.33 11.69
C PRO A 348 4.90 -10.22 12.31
N ILE A 349 4.07 -11.23 12.14
CA ILE A 349 2.71 -11.27 12.73
C ILE A 349 2.77 -11.23 14.26
N MET A 350 3.67 -12.01 14.87
CA MET A 350 3.83 -12.03 16.35
C MET A 350 4.29 -10.67 16.89
N SER A 351 5.18 -9.96 16.20
CA SER A 351 5.57 -8.61 16.65
C SER A 351 4.44 -7.59 16.55
N MET A 352 3.55 -7.73 15.55
CA MET A 352 2.34 -6.89 15.42
C MET A 352 1.34 -7.20 16.55
N ILE A 353 1.12 -8.48 16.88
CA ILE A 353 0.27 -8.91 17.99
C ILE A 353 0.81 -8.38 19.30
N ASP A 354 2.11 -8.57 19.59
CA ASP A 354 2.76 -8.08 20.81
C ASP A 354 2.55 -6.55 20.96
N HIS A 355 2.77 -5.78 19.90
CA HIS A 355 2.57 -4.33 19.93
C HIS A 355 1.09 -3.96 20.14
N ALA A 356 0.19 -4.53 19.36
CA ALA A 356 -1.25 -4.26 19.46
C ALA A 356 -1.80 -4.66 20.85
N THR A 357 -1.29 -5.75 21.40
CA THR A 357 -1.62 -6.23 22.75
C THR A 357 -1.16 -5.25 23.82
N ARG A 358 0.03 -4.71 23.74
CA ARG A 358 0.54 -3.72 24.70
C ARG A 358 -0.15 -2.36 24.57
N SER A 359 -0.45 -1.91 23.35
CA SER A 359 -1.14 -0.64 23.13
C SER A 359 -2.62 -0.69 23.51
N GLY A 360 -3.27 -1.86 23.36
CA GLY A 360 -4.69 -2.08 23.68
C GLY A 360 -5.67 -1.27 22.82
N ARG A 361 -5.20 -0.66 21.72
CA ARG A 361 -5.98 0.33 20.96
C ARG A 361 -6.96 -0.27 19.97
N CYS A 362 -6.64 -1.40 19.32
CA CYS A 362 -7.46 -1.97 18.25
C CYS A 362 -7.87 -3.42 18.51
N ASP A 363 -8.89 -3.87 17.79
CA ASP A 363 -9.25 -5.29 17.73
C ASP A 363 -8.29 -6.03 16.82
N VAL A 364 -7.82 -7.19 17.25
CA VAL A 364 -6.91 -8.04 16.49
C VAL A 364 -7.53 -9.41 16.27
N PHE A 365 -7.61 -9.82 15.01
CA PHE A 365 -7.90 -11.20 14.65
C PHE A 365 -6.66 -11.82 14.02
N ALA A 366 -6.13 -12.88 14.63
CA ALA A 366 -4.95 -13.58 14.18
C ALA A 366 -5.31 -14.97 13.61
N ALA A 367 -4.68 -15.36 12.51
CA ALA A 367 -4.91 -16.64 11.86
C ALA A 367 -3.57 -17.31 11.53
N PHE A 368 -3.38 -18.57 11.97
CA PHE A 368 -2.13 -19.28 11.78
C PHE A 368 -2.33 -20.61 11.07
N GLY A 369 -1.60 -20.80 9.98
CA GLY A 369 -1.56 -22.04 9.21
C GLY A 369 -0.22 -22.76 9.36
N MET A 370 -0.24 -23.98 9.95
CA MET A 370 0.95 -24.80 10.12
C MET A 370 0.71 -26.21 9.56
N ARG A 371 1.77 -26.97 9.42
CA ARG A 371 1.64 -28.37 9.03
C ARG A 371 1.20 -29.23 10.21
N ARG A 372 1.84 -29.06 11.38
CA ARG A 372 1.59 -29.82 12.61
C ARG A 372 1.67 -28.91 13.83
N PRO A 373 1.00 -29.25 14.96
CA PRO A 373 1.12 -28.49 16.19
C PRO A 373 2.57 -28.31 16.67
N GLY A 374 3.40 -29.36 16.64
CA GLY A 374 4.82 -29.29 17.05
C GLY A 374 5.74 -28.47 16.13
N GLU A 375 5.22 -27.99 15.01
CA GLU A 375 5.92 -27.08 14.08
C GLU A 375 5.45 -25.62 14.24
N HIS A 376 4.64 -25.30 15.27
CA HIS A 376 4.14 -23.96 15.51
C HIS A 376 5.09 -23.20 16.45
N PRO A 377 5.97 -22.32 15.91
CA PRO A 377 6.87 -21.56 16.75
C PRO A 377 6.11 -20.48 17.49
N LEU A 378 6.61 -20.04 18.65
CA LEU A 378 6.04 -18.99 19.48
C LEU A 378 4.61 -19.28 19.99
N ALA A 379 4.19 -20.54 19.97
CA ALA A 379 2.85 -20.97 20.37
C ALA A 379 2.53 -20.60 21.83
N SER A 380 3.48 -20.80 22.75
CA SER A 380 3.31 -20.44 24.18
C SER A 380 3.16 -18.93 24.39
N GLU A 381 3.84 -18.12 23.56
CA GLU A 381 3.73 -16.66 23.61
C GLU A 381 2.36 -16.20 23.10
N LEU A 382 1.88 -16.79 21.99
CA LEU A 382 0.53 -16.55 21.49
C LEU A 382 -0.53 -16.90 22.54
N ALA A 383 -0.38 -18.03 23.25
CA ALA A 383 -1.27 -18.42 24.33
C ALA A 383 -1.28 -17.38 25.47
N GLY A 384 -0.11 -16.83 25.82
CA GLY A 384 0.00 -15.74 26.78
C GLY A 384 -0.77 -14.50 26.36
N PHE A 385 -0.60 -14.05 25.12
CA PHE A 385 -1.33 -12.89 24.57
C PHE A 385 -2.85 -13.10 24.57
N LEU A 386 -3.32 -14.30 24.20
CA LEU A 386 -4.74 -14.64 24.20
C LEU A 386 -5.33 -14.65 25.63
N ALA A 387 -4.56 -15.09 26.63
CA ALA A 387 -4.99 -15.09 28.02
C ALA A 387 -5.10 -13.67 28.62
N GLU A 388 -4.23 -12.76 28.18
CA GLU A 388 -4.16 -11.40 28.70
C GLU A 388 -5.14 -10.43 28.04
N ARG A 389 -5.65 -10.71 26.83
CA ARG A 389 -6.33 -9.72 25.99
C ARG A 389 -7.65 -10.19 25.39
N GLN A 390 -8.75 -9.57 25.82
CA GLN A 390 -10.10 -9.83 25.31
C GLN A 390 -10.30 -9.38 23.84
N ARG A 391 -9.52 -8.40 23.36
CA ARG A 391 -9.59 -7.85 21.99
C ARG A 391 -8.75 -8.64 20.98
N LEU A 392 -8.03 -9.67 21.41
CA LEU A 392 -7.31 -10.59 20.53
C LEU A 392 -8.11 -11.88 20.39
N LYS A 393 -8.41 -12.25 19.14
CA LYS A 393 -9.00 -13.55 18.79
C LYS A 393 -8.08 -14.26 17.83
N ALA A 394 -8.03 -15.59 17.89
CA ALA A 394 -7.21 -16.37 17.00
C ALA A 394 -7.93 -17.60 16.44
N VAL A 395 -7.53 -18.00 15.22
CA VAL A 395 -7.84 -19.29 14.61
C VAL A 395 -6.55 -19.99 14.22
N LEU A 396 -6.50 -21.29 14.47
CA LEU A 396 -5.38 -22.16 14.12
C LEU A 396 -5.85 -23.21 13.11
N ALA A 397 -5.04 -23.47 12.10
CA ALA A 397 -5.28 -24.51 11.11
C ALA A 397 -4.04 -25.40 10.97
N TYR A 398 -4.20 -26.72 11.16
CA TYR A 398 -3.13 -27.66 10.95
C TYR A 398 -3.51 -28.69 9.87
N SER A 399 -2.67 -28.78 8.83
CA SER A 399 -2.94 -29.70 7.73
C SER A 399 -2.74 -31.18 8.09
N LEU A 400 -1.99 -31.46 9.16
CA LEU A 400 -1.76 -32.80 9.72
C LEU A 400 -1.99 -32.78 11.25
N LEU A 401 -3.22 -33.00 11.68
CA LEU A 401 -3.57 -33.05 13.10
C LEU A 401 -3.28 -34.40 13.77
N ASN A 402 -3.43 -35.51 13.06
CA ASN A 402 -3.07 -36.89 13.45
C ASN A 402 -3.31 -37.24 14.94
N GLY A 403 -4.44 -36.83 15.54
CA GLY A 403 -4.77 -37.14 16.92
C GLY A 403 -3.92 -36.41 17.99
N VAL A 404 -3.07 -35.46 17.61
CA VAL A 404 -2.29 -34.65 18.55
C VAL A 404 -3.23 -33.70 19.29
N PRO A 405 -3.18 -33.64 20.65
CA PRO A 405 -4.03 -32.74 21.41
C PRO A 405 -3.71 -31.27 21.08
N PRO A 406 -4.70 -30.38 21.26
CA PRO A 406 -4.47 -28.94 21.13
C PRO A 406 -3.32 -28.45 22.03
N LEU A 407 -2.56 -27.48 21.54
CA LEU A 407 -1.53 -26.83 22.36
C LEU A 407 -2.19 -26.09 23.55
N PRO A 408 -1.63 -26.19 24.76
CA PRO A 408 -2.21 -25.53 25.93
C PRO A 408 -2.38 -24.03 25.75
N GLY A 409 -3.54 -23.51 26.20
CA GLY A 409 -3.85 -22.06 26.13
C GLY A 409 -4.19 -21.53 24.74
N LEU A 410 -4.16 -22.37 23.71
CA LEU A 410 -4.55 -22.00 22.35
C LEU A 410 -5.97 -22.51 22.00
N PRO A 411 -6.72 -21.83 21.10
CA PRO A 411 -8.01 -22.30 20.65
C PRO A 411 -7.89 -23.65 19.94
N ALA A 412 -8.97 -24.44 19.97
CA ALA A 412 -9.03 -25.71 19.26
C ALA A 412 -8.75 -25.49 17.76
N PRO A 413 -7.76 -26.19 17.19
CA PRO A 413 -7.41 -26.00 15.80
C PRO A 413 -8.42 -26.67 14.87
N LYS A 414 -8.62 -26.10 13.69
CA LYS A 414 -9.29 -26.81 12.61
C LYS A 414 -8.31 -27.73 11.86
N HIS A 415 -8.81 -28.84 11.35
CA HIS A 415 -8.08 -29.68 10.44
C HIS A 415 -8.05 -29.07 9.03
N GLY A 416 -6.92 -29.10 8.38
CA GLY A 416 -6.75 -28.59 7.01
C GLY A 416 -5.92 -27.31 6.94
N ARG A 417 -5.95 -26.67 5.79
CA ARG A 417 -5.26 -25.40 5.54
C ARG A 417 -6.12 -24.23 5.96
N LEU A 418 -5.47 -23.13 6.32
CA LEU A 418 -6.12 -21.84 6.47
C LEU A 418 -6.65 -21.37 5.11
N ALA A 419 -7.86 -20.81 5.09
CA ALA A 419 -8.53 -20.34 3.88
C ALA A 419 -9.02 -18.88 4.06
N ALA A 420 -9.26 -18.17 2.96
CA ALA A 420 -9.77 -16.79 3.00
C ALA A 420 -11.08 -16.69 3.80
N ALA A 421 -11.95 -17.71 3.70
CA ALA A 421 -13.20 -17.79 4.47
C ALA A 421 -13.01 -17.66 5.99
N ASP A 422 -11.87 -18.08 6.53
CA ASP A 422 -11.55 -17.95 7.96
C ASP A 422 -11.32 -16.49 8.39
N LEU A 423 -10.93 -15.62 7.45
CA LEU A 423 -10.63 -14.21 7.70
C LEU A 423 -11.81 -13.29 7.37
N LEU A 424 -12.71 -13.70 6.48
CA LEU A 424 -13.79 -12.85 5.94
C LEU A 424 -14.61 -12.15 7.01
N PRO A 425 -15.08 -12.81 8.11
CA PRO A 425 -15.87 -12.14 9.13
C PRO A 425 -15.20 -10.92 9.75
N HIS A 426 -13.87 -10.86 9.69
CA HIS A 426 -13.04 -9.80 10.26
C HIS A 426 -12.47 -8.87 9.17
N ALA A 427 -12.13 -9.40 7.99
CA ALA A 427 -11.58 -8.64 6.87
C ALA A 427 -12.62 -7.73 6.19
N THR A 428 -13.90 -8.07 6.25
CA THR A 428 -15.01 -7.25 5.73
C THR A 428 -15.43 -6.12 6.66
N VAL A 429 -15.00 -6.13 7.92
CA VAL A 429 -15.23 -5.01 8.85
C VAL A 429 -14.70 -3.71 8.22
N PRO A 430 -15.47 -2.62 8.26
CA PRO A 430 -15.02 -1.35 7.71
C PRO A 430 -13.65 -0.94 8.25
N LEU A 431 -12.79 -0.48 7.36
CA LEU A 431 -11.42 -0.04 7.64
C LEU A 431 -10.42 -1.13 8.08
N ALA A 432 -10.83 -2.36 8.42
CA ALA A 432 -9.91 -3.41 8.83
C ALA A 432 -8.74 -3.58 7.84
N GLU A 433 -7.52 -3.69 8.33
CA GLU A 433 -6.34 -3.95 7.52
C GLU A 433 -5.93 -5.40 7.63
N VAL A 434 -5.59 -5.98 6.49
CA VAL A 434 -5.18 -7.38 6.39
C VAL A 434 -3.68 -7.46 6.12
N PHE A 435 -2.97 -8.25 6.94
CA PHE A 435 -1.55 -8.53 6.80
C PHE A 435 -1.34 -10.03 6.61
N LEU A 436 -0.75 -10.42 5.47
CA LEU A 436 -0.50 -11.81 5.11
C LEU A 436 1.00 -12.07 5.05
N CYS A 437 1.50 -13.08 5.76
CA CYS A 437 2.91 -13.48 5.68
C CYS A 437 3.07 -14.99 5.64
N GLY A 438 3.91 -15.48 4.73
CA GLY A 438 4.15 -16.91 4.57
C GLY A 438 4.62 -17.31 3.17
N PRO A 439 4.47 -18.60 2.81
CA PRO A 439 4.76 -19.07 1.46
C PRO A 439 3.92 -18.35 0.40
N GLY A 440 4.50 -18.13 -0.80
CA GLY A 440 3.83 -17.40 -1.88
C GLY A 440 2.46 -17.96 -2.27
N GLU A 441 2.32 -19.30 -2.31
CA GLU A 441 1.03 -19.94 -2.60
C GLU A 441 -0.04 -19.65 -1.53
N PHE A 442 0.35 -19.63 -0.24
CA PHE A 442 -0.54 -19.24 0.85
C PHE A 442 -1.02 -17.79 0.66
N ILE A 443 -0.08 -16.86 0.41
CA ILE A 443 -0.40 -15.45 0.22
C ILE A 443 -1.34 -15.27 -0.97
N ARG A 444 -1.06 -15.94 -2.10
CA ARG A 444 -1.88 -15.87 -3.31
C ARG A 444 -3.31 -16.34 -3.04
N GLN A 445 -3.48 -17.53 -2.46
CA GLN A 445 -4.81 -18.08 -2.15
C GLN A 445 -5.61 -17.18 -1.19
N MET A 446 -4.95 -16.65 -0.16
CA MET A 446 -5.61 -15.75 0.79
C MET A 446 -5.98 -14.41 0.15
N HIS A 447 -5.06 -13.79 -0.59
CA HIS A 447 -5.29 -12.53 -1.28
C HIS A 447 -6.43 -12.64 -2.28
N ASP A 448 -6.36 -13.61 -3.19
CA ASP A 448 -7.33 -13.77 -4.27
C ASP A 448 -8.72 -14.08 -3.70
N GLY A 449 -8.82 -14.99 -2.74
CA GLY A 449 -10.11 -15.32 -2.10
C GLY A 449 -10.70 -14.16 -1.30
N LEU A 450 -9.90 -13.30 -0.69
CA LEU A 450 -10.38 -12.08 -0.02
C LEU A 450 -10.88 -11.05 -1.03
N VAL A 451 -10.15 -10.86 -2.14
CA VAL A 451 -10.54 -9.92 -3.21
C VAL A 451 -11.80 -10.39 -3.91
N GLU A 452 -11.93 -11.68 -4.24
CA GLU A 452 -13.15 -12.27 -4.80
C GLU A 452 -14.37 -12.07 -3.88
N ALA A 453 -14.16 -12.11 -2.56
CA ALA A 453 -15.19 -11.84 -1.57
C ALA A 453 -15.47 -10.34 -1.32
N GLY A 454 -14.86 -9.44 -2.10
CA GLY A 454 -15.10 -7.99 -2.07
C GLY A 454 -14.22 -7.20 -1.11
N VAL A 455 -13.19 -7.79 -0.50
CA VAL A 455 -12.21 -7.04 0.28
C VAL A 455 -11.36 -6.19 -0.67
N ASN A 456 -11.24 -4.91 -0.39
CA ASN A 456 -10.45 -4.00 -1.22
C ASN A 456 -8.96 -4.42 -1.20
N PRO A 457 -8.33 -4.73 -2.36
CA PRO A 457 -6.93 -5.18 -2.41
C PRO A 457 -5.94 -4.18 -1.81
N LEU A 458 -6.24 -2.87 -1.82
CA LEU A 458 -5.40 -1.85 -1.20
C LEU A 458 -5.38 -1.91 0.34
N ARG A 459 -6.24 -2.71 0.95
CA ARG A 459 -6.27 -2.99 2.40
C ARG A 459 -5.51 -4.27 2.75
N ILE A 460 -5.05 -5.03 1.75
CA ILE A 460 -4.33 -6.27 1.93
C ILE A 460 -2.84 -5.99 1.71
N ARG A 461 -2.05 -6.12 2.77
CA ARG A 461 -0.59 -6.05 2.71
C ARG A 461 -0.01 -7.45 2.86
N TYR A 462 1.08 -7.73 2.18
CA TYR A 462 1.73 -9.02 2.31
C TYR A 462 3.25 -8.93 2.22
N GLU A 463 3.91 -9.87 2.90
CA GLU A 463 5.35 -10.09 2.84
C GLU A 463 5.63 -11.58 2.61
N ALA A 464 6.44 -11.91 1.59
CA ALA A 464 6.74 -13.28 1.23
C ALA A 464 8.20 -13.64 1.53
N PHE A 465 8.40 -14.85 2.01
CA PHE A 465 9.71 -15.46 2.17
C PHE A 465 9.87 -16.55 1.09
N GLY A 466 10.42 -16.20 -0.05
CA GLY A 466 10.64 -17.13 -1.16
C GLY A 466 10.43 -16.53 -2.55
N PRO A 467 10.41 -17.33 -3.61
CA PRO A 467 10.24 -16.87 -4.98
C PRO A 467 8.94 -16.08 -5.20
N SER A 468 9.01 -14.98 -5.94
CA SER A 468 7.87 -14.11 -6.20
C SER A 468 6.89 -14.62 -7.25
N THR A 469 7.26 -15.65 -8.00
CA THR A 469 6.43 -16.23 -9.07
C THR A 469 5.06 -16.72 -8.60
N LEU A 470 4.91 -16.97 -7.29
CA LEU A 470 3.65 -17.41 -6.67
C LEU A 470 2.88 -16.27 -5.98
N LEU A 471 3.38 -15.04 -6.00
CA LEU A 471 2.68 -13.91 -5.39
C LEU A 471 1.56 -13.41 -6.30
N PRO A 472 0.53 -12.74 -5.73
CA PRO A 472 -0.48 -12.04 -6.52
C PRO A 472 0.19 -11.11 -7.53
N ALA A 473 -0.29 -11.13 -8.77
CA ALA A 473 0.22 -10.21 -9.79
C ALA A 473 -0.07 -8.77 -9.36
N ARG A 474 0.96 -7.97 -9.17
CA ARG A 474 0.79 -6.53 -8.99
C ARG A 474 0.26 -5.95 -10.29
N ALA A 475 -0.76 -5.10 -10.22
CA ALA A 475 -1.21 -4.36 -11.38
C ALA A 475 -0.05 -3.48 -11.88
N VAL A 476 0.46 -3.81 -13.06
CA VAL A 476 1.55 -3.09 -13.70
C VAL A 476 0.93 -1.94 -14.49
N PRO A 477 1.26 -0.67 -14.19
CA PRO A 477 0.80 0.45 -14.99
C PRO A 477 1.39 0.37 -16.41
N GLY A 478 0.57 0.55 -17.45
CA GLY A 478 1.07 0.61 -18.83
C GLY A 478 0.09 0.08 -19.87
N ASP A 479 0.53 0.03 -21.10
CA ASP A 479 -0.21 -0.56 -22.21
C ASP A 479 -0.28 -2.09 -22.03
N PRO A 480 -1.47 -2.70 -22.00
CA PRO A 480 -1.63 -4.17 -21.89
C PRO A 480 -0.92 -4.97 -22.99
N GLN A 481 -0.62 -4.34 -24.13
CA GLN A 481 0.05 -4.95 -25.27
C GLN A 481 1.57 -4.67 -25.30
N ALA A 482 2.12 -3.96 -24.31
CA ALA A 482 3.55 -3.67 -24.26
C ALA A 482 4.36 -4.98 -24.17
N ALA A 483 5.42 -5.05 -24.98
CA ALA A 483 6.39 -6.14 -24.95
C ALA A 483 7.79 -5.58 -25.16
N PHE A 484 8.72 -5.87 -24.24
CA PHE A 484 10.10 -5.38 -24.29
C PHE A 484 11.09 -6.55 -24.14
N LYS A 485 12.20 -6.48 -24.87
CA LYS A 485 13.29 -7.44 -24.71
C LYS A 485 14.13 -7.09 -23.49
N VAL A 486 14.36 -8.07 -22.65
CA VAL A 486 15.19 -7.94 -21.44
C VAL A 486 16.35 -8.91 -21.54
N ALA A 487 17.57 -8.39 -21.48
CA ALA A 487 18.78 -9.18 -21.46
C ALA A 487 19.39 -9.20 -20.06
N PHE A 488 19.52 -10.39 -19.47
CA PHE A 488 20.28 -10.64 -18.24
C PHE A 488 21.70 -11.04 -18.61
N THR A 489 22.64 -10.09 -18.53
CA THR A 489 23.95 -10.22 -19.18
C THR A 489 24.86 -11.25 -18.52
N ARG A 490 24.88 -11.36 -17.17
CA ARG A 490 25.67 -12.40 -16.47
C ARG A 490 25.12 -13.80 -16.71
N SER A 491 23.79 -13.92 -16.73
CA SER A 491 23.12 -15.20 -16.93
C SER A 491 22.99 -15.57 -18.42
N GLN A 492 23.41 -14.69 -19.32
CA GLN A 492 23.30 -14.85 -20.79
C GLN A 492 21.89 -15.19 -21.27
N MET A 493 20.87 -14.68 -20.56
CA MET A 493 19.47 -14.94 -20.84
C MET A 493 18.84 -13.74 -21.54
N ASN A 494 18.08 -14.01 -22.62
CA ASN A 494 17.27 -13.02 -23.31
C ASN A 494 15.81 -13.46 -23.23
N VAL A 495 14.96 -12.62 -22.69
CA VAL A 495 13.54 -12.90 -22.46
C VAL A 495 12.69 -11.72 -22.91
N VAL A 496 11.41 -11.98 -23.13
CA VAL A 496 10.45 -10.91 -23.47
C VAL A 496 9.61 -10.63 -22.22
N TRP A 497 9.63 -9.41 -21.76
CA TRP A 497 8.77 -8.92 -20.73
C TRP A 497 7.42 -8.50 -21.31
N THR A 498 6.34 -8.81 -20.63
CA THR A 498 4.99 -8.29 -20.86
C THR A 498 4.40 -7.86 -19.51
N PRO A 499 3.31 -7.09 -19.46
CA PRO A 499 2.65 -6.74 -18.21
C PRO A 499 2.31 -7.94 -17.33
N ALA A 500 2.01 -9.10 -17.92
CA ALA A 500 1.77 -10.35 -17.19
C ALA A 500 3.04 -10.91 -16.51
N SER A 501 4.22 -10.50 -16.94
CA SER A 501 5.49 -10.91 -16.31
C SER A 501 5.73 -10.26 -14.95
N GLY A 502 4.99 -9.22 -14.60
CA GLY A 502 5.18 -8.47 -13.35
C GLY A 502 6.46 -7.64 -13.35
N THR A 503 7.20 -7.63 -12.23
CA THR A 503 8.44 -6.88 -12.11
C THR A 503 9.62 -7.58 -12.81
N LEU A 504 10.74 -6.87 -13.02
CA LEU A 504 11.97 -7.46 -13.57
C LEU A 504 12.53 -8.61 -12.70
N LEU A 505 12.29 -8.57 -11.38
CA LEU A 505 12.63 -9.68 -10.49
C LEU A 505 11.76 -10.91 -10.79
N ASN A 506 10.46 -10.74 -10.98
CA ASN A 506 9.54 -11.82 -11.34
C ASN A 506 9.95 -12.46 -12.67
N LEU A 507 10.28 -11.62 -13.66
CA LEU A 507 10.72 -12.08 -14.97
C LEU A 507 12.03 -12.89 -14.87
N ALA A 508 13.01 -12.42 -14.09
CA ALA A 508 14.28 -13.13 -13.89
C ALA A 508 14.07 -14.49 -13.24
N GLU A 509 13.26 -14.56 -12.19
CA GLU A 509 12.94 -15.82 -11.50
C GLU A 509 12.18 -16.79 -12.43
N ALA A 510 11.22 -16.30 -13.20
CA ALA A 510 10.50 -17.12 -14.19
C ALA A 510 11.42 -17.65 -15.30
N ALA A 511 12.48 -16.93 -15.64
CA ALA A 511 13.52 -17.34 -16.58
C ALA A 511 14.57 -18.28 -15.97
N GLY A 512 14.43 -18.66 -14.70
CA GLY A 512 15.38 -19.53 -14.00
C GLY A 512 16.64 -18.84 -13.50
N VAL A 513 16.72 -17.52 -13.60
CA VAL A 513 17.79 -16.71 -13.01
C VAL A 513 17.53 -16.57 -11.51
N SER A 514 18.57 -16.69 -10.69
CA SER A 514 18.46 -16.61 -9.22
C SER A 514 19.07 -15.30 -8.70
N PRO A 515 18.37 -14.15 -8.81
CA PRO A 515 18.89 -12.88 -8.32
C PRO A 515 18.91 -12.85 -6.79
N VAL A 516 19.79 -12.02 -6.23
CA VAL A 516 19.76 -11.73 -4.80
C VAL A 516 18.59 -10.79 -4.52
N PHE A 517 17.76 -11.12 -3.55
CA PHE A 517 16.66 -10.27 -3.11
C PHE A 517 16.44 -10.35 -1.60
N GLY A 518 15.63 -9.43 -1.07
CA GLY A 518 15.22 -9.42 0.34
C GLY A 518 13.73 -9.08 0.46
N CYS A 519 13.40 -7.81 0.66
CA CYS A 519 12.04 -7.35 0.97
C CYS A 519 11.03 -7.44 -0.19
N ARG A 520 11.45 -7.55 -1.43
CA ARG A 520 10.62 -7.52 -2.66
C ARG A 520 9.71 -6.28 -2.80
N ALA A 521 9.99 -5.23 -2.04
CA ALA A 521 9.21 -3.99 -1.96
C ALA A 521 10.06 -2.73 -2.17
N GLY A 522 11.28 -2.87 -2.72
CA GLY A 522 12.17 -1.75 -3.03
C GLY A 522 12.86 -1.10 -1.82
N SER A 523 12.56 -1.51 -0.58
CA SER A 523 13.03 -0.82 0.63
C SER A 523 14.40 -1.28 1.15
N CYS A 524 14.84 -2.53 0.86
CA CYS A 524 16.10 -3.07 1.41
C CYS A 524 17.33 -2.84 0.51
N GLY A 525 17.12 -2.54 -0.77
CA GLY A 525 18.21 -2.37 -1.74
C GLY A 525 19.00 -3.64 -2.09
N LEU A 526 18.69 -4.83 -1.51
CA LEU A 526 19.45 -6.06 -1.73
C LEU A 526 19.42 -6.55 -3.18
N CYS A 527 18.33 -6.27 -3.90
CA CYS A 527 18.21 -6.63 -5.31
C CYS A 527 18.80 -5.59 -6.26
N ARG A 528 19.54 -4.58 -5.76
CA ARG A 528 20.14 -3.53 -6.61
C ARG A 528 21.11 -4.13 -7.62
N ILE A 529 20.85 -3.89 -8.91
CA ILE A 529 21.69 -4.32 -10.02
C ILE A 529 21.94 -3.16 -10.98
N ALA A 530 23.01 -3.22 -11.75
CA ALA A 530 23.30 -2.24 -12.78
C ALA A 530 22.36 -2.44 -13.99
N ILE A 531 21.93 -1.32 -14.58
CA ILE A 531 21.27 -1.25 -15.88
C ILE A 531 22.21 -0.53 -16.84
N SER A 532 22.55 -1.19 -17.95
CA SER A 532 23.46 -0.63 -18.95
C SER A 532 22.73 0.02 -20.13
N GLU A 533 21.53 -0.43 -20.44
CA GLU A 533 20.70 0.09 -21.53
C GLU A 533 19.22 0.01 -21.17
N GLY A 534 18.43 0.96 -21.69
CA GLY A 534 16.97 1.00 -21.60
C GLY A 534 16.42 1.84 -20.46
N ASP A 535 15.13 2.14 -20.57
CA ASP A 535 14.37 2.92 -19.61
C ASP A 535 13.49 2.02 -18.76
N VAL A 536 13.31 2.40 -17.51
CA VAL A 536 12.49 1.67 -16.54
C VAL A 536 11.57 2.61 -15.77
N SER A 537 10.52 2.06 -15.20
CA SER A 537 9.71 2.76 -14.20
C SER A 537 9.47 1.88 -12.98
N TYR A 538 9.11 2.52 -11.88
CA TYR A 538 8.84 1.83 -10.62
C TYR A 538 7.33 1.65 -10.43
N VAL A 539 6.92 0.45 -10.05
CA VAL A 539 5.50 0.13 -9.80
C VAL A 539 4.94 0.78 -8.54
N GLU A 540 5.83 1.25 -7.67
CA GLU A 540 5.51 2.04 -6.47
C GLU A 540 6.55 3.14 -6.29
N PRO A 541 6.21 4.25 -5.63
CA PRO A 541 7.19 5.24 -5.22
C PRO A 541 8.19 4.61 -4.23
N ILE A 542 9.46 4.67 -4.57
CA ILE A 542 10.57 4.19 -3.75
C ILE A 542 11.64 5.28 -3.68
N ASP A 543 12.60 5.12 -2.78
CA ASP A 543 13.85 5.87 -2.89
C ASP A 543 14.63 5.27 -4.06
N GLU A 544 14.66 5.99 -5.18
CA GLU A 544 15.34 5.53 -6.39
C GLU A 544 16.81 5.30 -6.11
N PRO A 545 17.40 4.20 -6.59
CA PRO A 545 18.84 3.98 -6.48
C PRO A 545 19.62 5.02 -7.29
N GLU A 546 20.92 5.09 -7.08
CA GLU A 546 21.83 5.92 -7.86
C GLU A 546 21.67 5.67 -9.37
N ALA A 547 21.94 6.70 -10.18
CA ALA A 547 21.88 6.59 -11.64
C ALA A 547 22.69 5.39 -12.16
N GLY A 548 22.13 4.63 -13.08
CA GLY A 548 22.73 3.39 -13.62
C GLY A 548 22.44 2.14 -12.79
N TYR A 549 21.63 2.24 -11.73
CA TYR A 549 21.15 1.08 -10.95
C TYR A 549 19.63 1.04 -10.89
N VAL A 550 19.09 -0.17 -10.74
CA VAL A 550 17.67 -0.43 -10.57
C VAL A 550 17.42 -1.41 -9.43
N LEU A 551 16.19 -1.42 -8.90
CA LEU A 551 15.70 -2.40 -7.94
C LEU A 551 14.69 -3.34 -8.62
N PRO A 552 15.11 -4.45 -9.23
CA PRO A 552 14.25 -5.31 -10.04
C PRO A 552 12.96 -5.75 -9.37
N CYS A 553 12.93 -5.83 -8.03
CA CYS A 553 11.74 -6.25 -7.29
C CYS A 553 10.55 -5.29 -7.38
N CYS A 554 10.77 -4.05 -7.79
CA CYS A 554 9.73 -3.03 -7.92
C CYS A 554 9.83 -2.25 -9.24
N THR A 555 10.60 -2.75 -10.20
CA THR A 555 10.89 -2.09 -11.49
C THR A 555 10.27 -2.86 -12.64
N ILE A 556 9.75 -2.13 -13.63
CA ILE A 556 9.26 -2.64 -14.92
C ILE A 556 9.96 -1.90 -16.05
N PRO A 557 10.22 -2.56 -17.20
CA PRO A 557 10.83 -1.91 -18.36
C PRO A 557 9.83 -0.97 -19.04
N GLN A 558 10.35 0.10 -19.64
CA GLN A 558 9.63 1.02 -20.52
C GLN A 558 10.18 0.98 -21.96
N SER A 559 11.29 0.28 -22.14
CA SER A 559 11.92 -0.01 -23.42
C SER A 559 12.68 -1.33 -23.32
N ASP A 560 13.28 -1.80 -24.42
CA ASP A 560 14.25 -2.91 -24.37
C ASP A 560 15.37 -2.53 -23.40
N CYS A 561 15.80 -3.46 -22.53
CA CYS A 561 16.78 -3.15 -21.51
C CYS A 561 17.81 -4.27 -21.27
N ARG A 562 18.98 -3.89 -20.73
CA ARG A 562 20.07 -4.80 -20.38
C ARG A 562 20.47 -4.60 -18.91
N LEU A 563 20.45 -5.70 -18.17
CA LEU A 563 20.66 -5.74 -16.73
C LEU A 563 21.82 -6.65 -16.39
N ASP A 564 22.67 -6.24 -15.46
CA ASP A 564 23.84 -7.01 -15.00
C ASP A 564 23.41 -8.09 -13.99
N LEU A 565 22.65 -9.09 -14.48
CA LEU A 565 22.07 -10.17 -13.72
C LEU A 565 22.35 -11.54 -14.37
#